data_e9ae69832f3b3c950f85c8c693244976
#
_entry.id   e9ae69832f3b3c950f85c8c693244976
#
_cell.length_a   1.000
_cell.length_b   1.000
_cell.length_c   1.000
_cell.angle_alpha   90.00
_cell.angle_beta   90.00
_cell.angle_gamma   90.00
#
_symmetry.space_group_name_H-M   'P 1'
#
loop_
_entity.id
_entity.type
_entity.pdbx_description
1 polymer ?
#
loop_
_entity_poly.entity_id
_entity_poly.type
_entity_poly.pdbx_seq_one_letter_code
_entity_poly.pdbx_strand_id
1 'polypeptide(L)'
;PQLLEGLNVGSVSLGEAGEAPPIFAQAANPNLVYVANQPAAPKAEALLVQKDSPIQSIKDLKGKRVALNKGSNVHYLLLKVLEANHLSLSDIQPVYLPPSDARAAFEKGAVDAWVIWDPFFAAAEHQIQARVLATGENLVSNH
;
A
#
# COMPACT_ATOMS: atom_id res chain seq x y z
N PRO A 1 -7.54 7.46 -6.12
CA PRO A 1 -8.47 7.00 -5.05
C PRO A 1 -9.79 7.74 -5.12
N GLN A 2 -10.89 7.06 -4.84
CA GLN A 2 -12.26 7.60 -4.87
C GLN A 2 -12.43 8.88 -4.05
N LEU A 3 -11.73 9.00 -2.92
CA LEU A 3 -11.73 10.21 -2.10
C LEU A 3 -11.32 11.46 -2.90
N LEU A 4 -10.25 11.37 -3.66
CA LEU A 4 -9.73 12.51 -4.42
C LEU A 4 -10.65 12.87 -5.60
N GLU A 5 -11.31 11.90 -6.19
CA GLU A 5 -12.37 12.13 -7.19
C GLU A 5 -13.55 12.87 -6.54
N GLY A 6 -14.01 12.42 -5.36
CA GLY A 6 -15.07 13.07 -4.61
C GLY A 6 -14.75 14.51 -4.21
N LEU A 7 -13.51 14.78 -3.78
CA LEU A 7 -13.04 16.14 -3.49
C LEU A 7 -13.01 17.00 -4.76
N ASN A 8 -12.54 16.47 -5.86
CA ASN A 8 -12.42 17.23 -7.12
C ASN A 8 -13.79 17.62 -7.71
N VAL A 9 -14.80 16.77 -7.58
CA VAL A 9 -16.17 17.07 -8.07
C VAL A 9 -17.06 17.73 -7.01
N GLY A 10 -16.53 17.99 -5.81
CA GLY A 10 -17.26 18.66 -4.73
C GLY A 10 -18.30 17.80 -3.99
N SER A 11 -18.33 16.51 -4.22
CA SER A 11 -19.20 15.57 -3.47
C SER A 11 -18.67 15.28 -2.06
N VAL A 12 -17.38 15.55 -1.82
CA VAL A 12 -16.71 15.52 -0.52
C VAL A 12 -16.03 16.86 -0.29
N SER A 13 -16.23 17.46 0.89
CA SER A 13 -15.66 18.77 1.23
C SER A 13 -14.32 18.69 1.95
N LEU A 14 -14.07 17.62 2.70
CA LEU A 14 -12.85 17.38 3.47
C LEU A 14 -12.54 15.89 3.50
N GLY A 15 -11.27 15.54 3.40
CA GLY A 15 -10.83 14.15 3.47
C GLY A 15 -9.39 14.03 3.92
N GLU A 16 -9.04 12.88 4.48
CA GLU A 16 -7.71 12.51 4.87
C GLU A 16 -7.13 11.54 3.84
N ALA A 17 -5.91 11.77 3.42
CA ALA A 17 -5.17 10.88 2.54
C ALA A 17 -3.69 10.98 2.91
N GLY A 18 -2.93 9.91 2.66
CA GLY A 18 -1.50 9.98 2.81
C GLY A 18 -0.83 10.86 1.73
N GLU A 19 0.48 10.99 1.80
CA GLU A 19 1.27 11.90 0.95
C GLU A 19 1.20 11.58 -0.56
N ALA A 20 1.18 10.30 -0.94
CA ALA A 20 1.26 9.91 -2.34
C ALA A 20 -0.03 10.15 -3.15
N PRO A 21 -1.25 9.88 -2.66
CA PRO A 21 -2.48 10.09 -3.41
C PRO A 21 -2.66 11.52 -3.96
N PRO A 22 -2.45 12.61 -3.20
CA PRO A 22 -2.55 13.96 -3.73
C PRO A 22 -1.53 14.25 -4.85
N ILE A 23 -0.33 13.69 -4.77
CA ILE A 23 0.70 13.83 -5.81
C ILE A 23 0.22 13.19 -7.12
N PHE A 24 -0.36 12.00 -7.06
CA PHE A 24 -0.96 11.36 -8.24
C PHE A 24 -2.13 12.17 -8.81
N ALA A 25 -2.94 12.80 -7.94
CA ALA A 25 -4.06 13.63 -8.37
C ALA A 25 -3.63 14.94 -9.00
N GLN A 26 -2.50 15.52 -8.58
CA GLN A 26 -1.97 16.76 -9.16
C GLN A 26 -1.81 16.72 -10.68
N ALA A 27 -1.50 15.55 -11.23
CA ALA A 27 -1.42 15.35 -12.68
C ALA A 27 -2.75 15.60 -13.40
N ALA A 28 -3.88 15.51 -12.69
CA ALA A 28 -5.22 15.77 -13.20
C ALA A 28 -5.74 17.20 -12.89
N ASN A 29 -4.86 18.10 -12.41
CA ASN A 29 -5.15 19.49 -12.08
C ASN A 29 -6.30 19.67 -11.07
N PRO A 30 -6.23 19.11 -9.88
CA PRO A 30 -7.28 19.22 -8.87
C PRO A 30 -7.22 20.57 -8.16
N ASN A 31 -8.40 21.06 -7.72
CA ASN A 31 -8.54 22.21 -6.81
C ASN A 31 -8.40 21.73 -5.34
N LEU A 32 -7.26 21.13 -5.00
CA LEU A 32 -7.01 20.62 -3.64
C LEU A 32 -6.25 21.66 -2.81
N VAL A 33 -6.66 21.83 -1.55
CA VAL A 33 -5.99 22.68 -0.57
C VAL A 33 -5.63 21.82 0.64
N TYR A 34 -4.35 21.84 1.04
CA TYR A 34 -3.91 21.20 2.27
C TYR A 34 -4.27 22.08 3.47
N VAL A 35 -5.06 21.54 4.39
CA VAL A 35 -5.53 22.27 5.58
C VAL A 35 -4.86 21.80 6.86
N ALA A 36 -4.31 20.60 6.87
CA ALA A 36 -3.59 20.02 8.01
C ALA A 36 -2.61 18.95 7.54
N ASN A 37 -1.62 18.62 8.38
CA ASN A 37 -0.67 17.55 8.18
C ASN A 37 -0.52 16.73 9.46
N GLN A 38 -0.38 15.41 9.33
CA GLN A 38 -0.06 14.50 10.42
C GLN A 38 1.45 14.23 10.51
N PRO A 39 1.98 13.86 11.69
CA PRO A 39 3.36 13.39 11.79
C PRO A 39 3.60 12.14 10.94
N ALA A 40 4.82 11.97 10.46
CA ALA A 40 5.24 10.79 9.71
C ALA A 40 5.02 9.48 10.49
N ALA A 41 4.45 8.47 9.84
CA ALA A 41 4.16 7.16 10.42
C ALA A 41 4.62 6.00 9.51
N PRO A 42 5.93 5.91 9.17
CA PRO A 42 6.43 4.94 8.18
C PRO A 42 6.27 3.47 8.62
N LYS A 43 5.98 3.23 9.90
CA LYS A 43 5.69 1.89 10.45
C LYS A 43 4.22 1.50 10.34
N ALA A 44 3.34 2.42 9.97
CA ALA A 44 1.90 2.15 9.87
C ALA A 44 1.50 1.49 8.54
N GLU A 45 2.48 1.11 7.71
CA GLU A 45 2.26 0.38 6.47
C GLU A 45 3.34 -0.68 6.25
N ALA A 46 2.96 -1.80 5.65
CA ALA A 46 3.86 -2.93 5.48
C ALA A 46 3.55 -3.76 4.23
N LEU A 47 4.58 -4.44 3.76
CA LEU A 47 4.50 -5.57 2.84
C LEU A 47 4.46 -6.85 3.66
N LEU A 48 3.39 -7.61 3.51
CA LEU A 48 3.09 -8.81 4.28
C LEU A 48 3.17 -10.07 3.42
N VAL A 49 3.58 -11.15 4.03
CA VAL A 49 3.46 -12.52 3.50
C VAL A 49 2.77 -13.40 4.53
N GLN A 50 2.20 -14.53 4.10
CA GLN A 50 1.61 -15.48 5.05
C GLN A 50 2.68 -16.06 5.99
N LYS A 51 2.27 -16.51 7.18
CA LYS A 51 3.14 -17.07 8.20
C LYS A 51 4.11 -18.11 7.64
N ASP A 52 3.58 -19.07 6.89
CA ASP A 52 4.32 -20.21 6.35
C ASP A 52 4.80 -19.99 4.90
N SER A 53 4.79 -18.74 4.44
CA SER A 53 5.25 -18.40 3.08
C SER A 53 6.73 -18.72 2.91
N PRO A 54 7.13 -19.32 1.77
CA PRO A 54 8.53 -19.53 1.43
C PRO A 54 9.26 -18.22 1.07
N ILE A 55 8.55 -17.13 0.88
CA ILE A 55 9.12 -15.80 0.59
C ILE A 55 9.82 -15.28 1.84
N GLN A 56 11.14 -15.15 1.80
CA GLN A 56 11.96 -14.69 2.92
C GLN A 56 12.57 -13.30 2.68
N SER A 57 12.64 -12.87 1.44
CA SER A 57 13.23 -11.60 1.02
C SER A 57 12.42 -10.92 -0.08
N ILE A 58 12.67 -9.63 -0.32
CA ILE A 58 12.02 -8.89 -1.41
C ILE A 58 12.35 -9.49 -2.78
N LYS A 59 13.53 -10.08 -2.94
CA LYS A 59 13.93 -10.72 -4.20
C LYS A 59 13.08 -11.94 -4.55
N ASP A 60 12.51 -12.60 -3.54
CA ASP A 60 11.62 -13.76 -3.73
C ASP A 60 10.23 -13.38 -4.27
N LEU A 61 9.93 -12.08 -4.33
CA LEU A 61 8.69 -11.57 -4.93
C LEU A 61 8.68 -11.66 -6.46
N LYS A 62 9.83 -11.94 -7.09
CA LYS A 62 9.88 -12.05 -8.55
C LYS A 62 8.90 -13.10 -9.08
N GLY A 63 8.02 -12.67 -9.99
CA GLY A 63 6.94 -13.50 -10.55
C GLY A 63 5.77 -13.77 -9.61
N LYS A 64 5.74 -13.21 -8.37
CA LYS A 64 4.69 -13.42 -7.37
C LYS A 64 3.54 -12.44 -7.53
N ARG A 65 2.35 -12.86 -7.12
CA ARG A 65 1.14 -12.04 -7.08
C ARG A 65 1.16 -11.19 -5.81
N VAL A 66 1.17 -9.88 -5.98
CA VAL A 66 1.24 -8.92 -4.88
C VAL A 66 -0.02 -8.05 -4.88
N ALA A 67 -0.87 -8.21 -3.86
CA ALA A 67 -2.07 -7.40 -3.71
C ALA A 67 -1.74 -6.02 -3.14
N LEU A 68 -2.40 -4.99 -3.68
CA LEU A 68 -2.26 -3.60 -3.22
C LEU A 68 -3.44 -2.75 -3.70
N ASN A 69 -3.64 -1.60 -3.06
CA ASN A 69 -4.58 -0.59 -3.53
C ASN A 69 -3.86 0.37 -4.50
N LYS A 70 -4.35 0.47 -5.73
CA LYS A 70 -3.75 1.30 -6.78
C LYS A 70 -3.82 2.79 -6.44
N GLY A 71 -2.70 3.50 -6.61
CA GLY A 71 -2.62 4.95 -6.40
C GLY A 71 -2.68 5.38 -4.92
N SER A 72 -2.46 4.47 -3.98
CA SER A 72 -2.39 4.73 -2.54
C SER A 72 -0.93 4.85 -2.07
N ASN A 73 -0.73 5.15 -0.78
CA ASN A 73 0.59 5.14 -0.15
C ASN A 73 1.29 3.79 -0.29
N VAL A 74 0.57 2.69 -0.10
CA VAL A 74 1.18 1.35 -0.23
C VAL A 74 1.56 1.01 -1.67
N HIS A 75 0.97 1.65 -2.67
CA HIS A 75 1.49 1.57 -4.04
C HIS A 75 2.87 2.23 -4.13
N TYR A 76 3.03 3.41 -3.53
CA TYR A 76 4.31 4.11 -3.46
C TYR A 76 5.34 3.33 -2.64
N LEU A 77 4.95 2.82 -1.46
CA LEU A 77 5.80 1.95 -0.64
C LEU A 77 6.32 0.75 -1.45
N LEU A 78 5.43 0.03 -2.14
CA LEU A 78 5.84 -1.12 -2.95
C LEU A 78 6.88 -0.74 -4.01
N LEU A 79 6.68 0.36 -4.71
CA LEU A 79 7.65 0.84 -5.70
C LEU A 79 9.02 1.11 -5.06
N LYS A 80 9.05 1.77 -3.89
CA LYS A 80 10.28 2.06 -3.17
C LYS A 80 10.98 0.81 -2.64
N VAL A 81 10.22 -0.16 -2.12
CA VAL A 81 10.76 -1.45 -1.67
C VAL A 81 11.38 -2.23 -2.84
N LEU A 82 10.71 -2.28 -3.98
CA LEU A 82 11.22 -2.95 -5.17
C LEU A 82 12.49 -2.25 -5.69
N GLU A 83 12.46 -0.92 -5.85
CA GLU A 83 13.61 -0.11 -6.30
C GLU A 83 14.84 -0.33 -5.42
N ALA A 84 14.69 -0.29 -4.10
CA ALA A 84 15.77 -0.51 -3.14
C ALA A 84 16.39 -1.93 -3.24
N ASN A 85 15.68 -2.88 -3.84
CA ASN A 85 16.15 -4.25 -4.05
C ASN A 85 16.47 -4.56 -5.52
N HIS A 86 16.62 -3.53 -6.35
CA HIS A 86 16.90 -3.63 -7.79
C HIS A 86 15.83 -4.42 -8.58
N LEU A 87 14.59 -4.31 -8.15
CA LEU A 87 13.41 -4.85 -8.82
C LEU A 87 12.52 -3.71 -9.31
N SER A 88 11.63 -4.03 -10.23
CA SER A 88 10.62 -3.14 -10.77
C SER A 88 9.23 -3.77 -10.66
N LEU A 89 8.18 -2.98 -10.91
CA LEU A 89 6.81 -3.48 -10.90
C LEU A 89 6.57 -4.58 -11.96
N SER A 90 7.35 -4.58 -13.05
CA SER A 90 7.28 -5.61 -14.10
C SER A 90 7.90 -6.96 -13.69
N ASP A 91 8.67 -7.00 -12.60
CA ASP A 91 9.22 -8.24 -12.04
C ASP A 91 8.22 -9.03 -11.18
N ILE A 92 7.09 -8.42 -10.83
CA ILE A 92 6.03 -9.03 -10.04
C ILE A 92 4.70 -9.06 -10.81
N GLN A 93 3.67 -9.65 -10.24
CA GLN A 93 2.30 -9.62 -10.75
C GLN A 93 1.42 -8.77 -9.81
N PRO A 94 1.28 -7.45 -10.05
CA PRO A 94 0.46 -6.60 -9.19
C PRO A 94 -1.02 -6.93 -9.34
N VAL A 95 -1.70 -7.12 -8.21
CA VAL A 95 -3.15 -7.38 -8.14
C VAL A 95 -3.82 -6.21 -7.42
N TYR A 96 -4.53 -5.38 -8.16
CA TYR A 96 -5.17 -4.18 -7.64
C TYR A 96 -6.54 -4.48 -7.04
N LEU A 97 -6.63 -4.44 -5.71
CA LEU A 97 -7.83 -4.76 -4.95
C LEU A 97 -8.10 -3.72 -3.85
N PRO A 98 -9.39 -3.48 -3.51
CA PRO A 98 -9.74 -2.81 -2.27
C PRO A 98 -9.22 -3.58 -1.05
N PRO A 99 -8.98 -2.93 0.11
CA PRO A 99 -8.39 -3.58 1.28
C PRO A 99 -9.13 -4.84 1.75
N SER A 100 -10.47 -4.84 1.77
CA SER A 100 -11.29 -6.00 2.16
C SER A 100 -11.09 -7.21 1.24
N ASP A 101 -11.08 -6.96 -0.07
CA ASP A 101 -10.93 -8.01 -1.08
C ASP A 101 -9.50 -8.54 -1.12
N ALA A 102 -8.52 -7.63 -0.96
CA ALA A 102 -7.10 -7.98 -0.85
C ALA A 102 -6.85 -8.87 0.38
N ARG A 103 -7.48 -8.56 1.52
CA ARG A 103 -7.43 -9.39 2.71
C ARG A 103 -7.97 -10.79 2.44
N ALA A 104 -9.18 -10.89 1.87
CA ALA A 104 -9.79 -12.17 1.55
C ALA A 104 -8.95 -13.01 0.56
N ALA A 105 -8.36 -12.36 -0.45
CA ALA A 105 -7.46 -12.99 -1.41
C ALA A 105 -6.16 -13.49 -0.74
N PHE A 106 -5.61 -12.70 0.17
CA PHE A 106 -4.41 -13.03 0.92
C PHE A 106 -4.64 -14.22 1.87
N GLU A 107 -5.72 -14.21 2.66
CA GLU A 107 -6.08 -15.31 3.56
C GLU A 107 -6.29 -16.64 2.83
N LYS A 108 -6.86 -16.60 1.61
CA LYS A 108 -7.09 -17.79 0.77
C LYS A 108 -5.86 -18.22 -0.06
N GLY A 109 -4.75 -17.51 0.01
CA GLY A 109 -3.56 -17.79 -0.82
C GLY A 109 -3.77 -17.48 -2.31
N ALA A 110 -4.78 -16.70 -2.67
CA ALA A 110 -4.99 -16.23 -4.04
C ALA A 110 -3.97 -15.19 -4.48
N VAL A 111 -3.30 -14.54 -3.52
CA VAL A 111 -2.12 -13.70 -3.71
C VAL A 111 -1.01 -14.16 -2.77
N ASP A 112 0.24 -13.90 -3.14
CA ASP A 112 1.42 -14.39 -2.43
C ASP A 112 1.94 -13.39 -1.39
N ALA A 113 1.65 -12.10 -1.60
CA ALA A 113 1.97 -11.00 -0.70
C ALA A 113 0.89 -9.92 -0.74
N TRP A 114 0.85 -9.08 0.30
CA TRP A 114 -0.12 -7.99 0.43
C TRP A 114 0.55 -6.76 1.01
N VAL A 115 0.38 -5.61 0.35
CA VAL A 115 0.86 -4.32 0.84
C VAL A 115 -0.32 -3.54 1.38
N ILE A 116 -0.26 -3.15 2.67
CA ILE A 116 -1.40 -2.57 3.36
C ILE A 116 -0.96 -1.66 4.51
N TRP A 117 -1.87 -0.82 4.98
CA TRP A 117 -1.72 0.11 6.10
C TRP A 117 -2.61 -0.28 7.28
N ASP A 118 -2.36 0.36 8.43
CA ASP A 118 -3.20 0.22 9.62
C ASP A 118 -4.63 0.80 9.41
N PRO A 119 -5.65 0.20 10.02
CA PRO A 119 -5.60 -0.91 10.98
C PRO A 119 -5.57 -2.32 10.36
N PHE A 120 -5.63 -2.44 9.04
CA PHE A 120 -5.62 -3.74 8.35
C PHE A 120 -4.31 -4.50 8.56
N PHE A 121 -3.19 -3.79 8.61
CA PHE A 121 -1.88 -4.37 8.88
C PHE A 121 -1.85 -5.02 10.27
N ALA A 122 -2.17 -4.29 11.33
CA ALA A 122 -2.23 -4.84 12.68
C ALA A 122 -3.21 -6.02 12.80
N ALA A 123 -4.37 -5.93 12.13
CA ALA A 123 -5.32 -7.04 12.10
C ALA A 123 -4.74 -8.29 11.42
N ALA A 124 -3.97 -8.14 10.34
CA ALA A 124 -3.33 -9.27 9.67
C ALA A 124 -2.27 -9.94 10.56
N GLU A 125 -1.45 -9.16 11.26
CA GLU A 125 -0.48 -9.72 12.21
C GLU A 125 -1.15 -10.50 13.33
N HIS A 126 -2.18 -9.92 13.96
CA HIS A 126 -2.82 -10.53 15.13
C HIS A 126 -3.75 -11.71 14.79
N GLN A 127 -4.54 -11.61 13.72
CA GLN A 127 -5.59 -12.58 13.43
C GLN A 127 -5.13 -13.74 12.56
N ILE A 128 -4.25 -13.48 11.59
CA ILE A 128 -3.76 -14.50 10.66
C ILE A 128 -2.24 -14.72 10.75
N GLN A 129 -1.60 -14.07 11.72
CA GLN A 129 -0.16 -14.20 11.98
C GLN A 129 0.68 -13.92 10.72
N ALA A 130 0.24 -12.93 9.92
CA ALA A 130 1.00 -12.50 8.77
C ALA A 130 2.40 -12.02 9.19
N ARG A 131 3.39 -12.32 8.37
CA ARG A 131 4.78 -11.94 8.61
C ARG A 131 5.13 -10.70 7.82
N VAL A 132 5.73 -9.72 8.49
CA VAL A 132 6.23 -8.49 7.86
C VAL A 132 7.50 -8.82 7.07
N LEU A 133 7.50 -8.47 5.78
CA LEU A 133 8.67 -8.58 4.90
C LEU A 133 9.41 -7.24 4.80
N ALA A 134 8.68 -6.13 4.79
CA ALA A 134 9.22 -4.77 4.81
C ALA A 134 8.18 -3.79 5.38
N THR A 135 8.66 -2.68 5.94
CA THR A 135 7.86 -1.50 6.32
C THR A 135 8.32 -0.26 5.54
N GLY A 136 7.68 0.88 5.78
CA GLY A 136 8.09 2.16 5.20
C GLY A 136 9.37 2.77 5.81
N GLU A 137 9.92 2.20 6.89
CA GLU A 137 11.10 2.77 7.56
C GLU A 137 12.27 2.95 6.59
N ASN A 138 12.85 4.15 6.61
CA ASN A 138 13.96 4.57 5.75
C ASN A 138 13.67 4.58 4.23
N LEU A 139 12.41 4.34 3.82
CA LEU A 139 12.00 4.30 2.42
C LEU A 139 10.97 5.38 2.09
N VAL A 140 9.97 5.55 2.94
CA VAL A 140 8.88 6.50 2.78
C VAL A 140 8.56 7.17 4.11
N SER A 141 7.97 8.37 4.08
CA SER A 141 7.55 9.08 5.30
C SER A 141 6.18 8.64 5.79
N ASN A 142 5.27 8.36 4.88
CA ASN A 142 3.86 8.02 5.18
C ASN A 142 3.22 9.06 6.11
N HIS A 143 3.06 10.29 5.59
CA HIS A 143 2.33 11.38 6.23
C HIS A 143 0.83 11.26 6.00
#